data_13e70f43db81cc2495da659aaa743c6b
#
_entry.id   13e70f43db81cc2495da659aaa743c6b
#
_cell.length_a   1.000
_cell.length_b   1.000
_cell.length_c   1.000
_cell.angle_alpha   90.00
_cell.angle_beta   90.00
_cell.angle_gamma   90.00
#
_symmetry.space_group_name_H-M   'P 1'
#
loop_
_entity.id
_entity.type
_entity.pdbx_description
1 polymer ?
#
loop_
_entity_poly.entity_id
_entity_poly.type
_entity_poly.pdbx_seq_one_letter_code
_entity_poly.pdbx_strand_id
1 'polypeptide(L)'
;MSGRIVCNASPLIFLSKIGRLDLLHDLFSEVLIPDSAWKEAVRKPDTVTAKLEQQKGFGKPIVFAVRNRVAVSALIGRLHMGEVEVIVGAGELGIPNVILDDGYARKKAKHLGLSVTGTLGLLIAGRNRGLVNDLNSEIIELRSIGFRINDSVVEQIKCI
;
A
#
# COMPACT_ATOMS: atom_id res chain seq x y z
N MET A 1 12.57 -1.68 6.56
CA MET A 1 11.18 -2.12 6.61
C MET A 1 11.18 -3.55 7.13
N SER A 2 10.50 -3.78 8.18
CA SER A 2 10.32 -5.10 8.80
C SER A 2 9.12 -5.01 9.72
N GLY A 3 8.59 -6.15 10.15
CA GLY A 3 7.43 -6.19 11.02
C GLY A 3 6.09 -6.14 10.28
N ARG A 4 5.06 -5.77 11.02
CA ARG A 4 3.66 -5.75 10.55
C ARG A 4 3.32 -4.41 9.89
N ILE A 5 2.47 -4.45 8.88
CA ILE A 5 2.02 -3.24 8.17
C ILE A 5 0.54 -3.33 7.80
N VAL A 6 -0.15 -2.20 7.82
CA VAL A 6 -1.54 -2.10 7.33
C VAL A 6 -1.53 -1.43 5.96
N CYS A 7 -2.14 -2.08 4.96
CA CYS A 7 -2.09 -1.69 3.56
C CYS A 7 -3.47 -1.32 3.02
N ASN A 8 -3.54 -0.20 2.27
CA ASN A 8 -4.73 0.20 1.53
C ASN A 8 -4.86 -0.52 0.17
N ALA A 9 -6.01 -0.38 -0.47
CA ALA A 9 -6.32 -1.00 -1.76
C ALA A 9 -5.43 -0.50 -2.91
N SER A 10 -5.18 0.80 -3.01
CA SER A 10 -4.43 1.39 -4.13
C SER A 10 -3.03 0.80 -4.30
N PRO A 11 -2.20 0.68 -3.25
CA PRO A 11 -0.91 0.02 -3.37
C PRO A 11 -1.01 -1.44 -3.84
N LEU A 12 -1.99 -2.20 -3.34
CA LEU A 12 -2.24 -3.57 -3.78
C LEU A 12 -2.55 -3.65 -5.28
N ILE A 13 -3.42 -2.77 -5.75
CA ILE A 13 -3.84 -2.71 -7.15
C ILE A 13 -2.65 -2.38 -8.05
N PHE A 14 -1.89 -1.33 -7.73
CA PHE A 14 -0.74 -0.91 -8.55
C PHE A 14 0.38 -1.95 -8.56
N LEU A 15 0.77 -2.48 -7.39
CA LEU A 15 1.79 -3.53 -7.31
C LEU A 15 1.34 -4.80 -8.04
N SER A 16 0.06 -5.16 -7.95
CA SER A 16 -0.50 -6.29 -8.71
C SER A 16 -0.36 -6.08 -10.23
N LYS A 17 -0.69 -4.89 -10.72
CA LYS A 17 -0.65 -4.58 -12.16
C LYS A 17 0.75 -4.63 -12.75
N ILE A 18 1.76 -4.25 -11.98
CA ILE A 18 3.17 -4.34 -12.41
C ILE A 18 3.86 -5.64 -12.00
N GLY A 19 3.11 -6.60 -11.43
CA GLY A 19 3.66 -7.90 -11.04
C GLY A 19 4.62 -7.88 -9.86
N ARG A 20 4.44 -6.94 -8.92
CA ARG A 20 5.36 -6.71 -7.78
C ARG A 20 4.70 -6.86 -6.41
N LEU A 21 3.67 -7.69 -6.30
CA LEU A 21 3.06 -8.03 -5.00
C LEU A 21 4.04 -8.75 -4.05
N ASP A 22 5.05 -9.45 -4.62
CA ASP A 22 6.15 -10.07 -3.89
C ASP A 22 6.84 -9.11 -2.92
N LEU A 23 6.98 -7.83 -3.29
CA LEU A 23 7.62 -6.83 -2.43
C LEU A 23 6.96 -6.69 -1.05
N LEU A 24 5.64 -6.84 -0.97
CA LEU A 24 4.93 -6.78 0.31
C LEU A 24 5.37 -7.91 1.24
N HIS A 25 5.49 -9.12 0.70
CA HIS A 25 5.90 -10.29 1.45
C HIS A 25 7.40 -10.25 1.82
N ASP A 26 8.25 -9.78 0.90
CA ASP A 26 9.69 -9.72 1.11
C ASP A 26 10.12 -8.58 2.05
N LEU A 27 9.33 -7.52 2.12
CA LEU A 27 9.63 -6.35 2.96
C LEU A 27 9.02 -6.42 4.36
N PHE A 28 7.92 -7.16 4.55
CA PHE A 28 7.18 -7.20 5.80
C PHE A 28 6.90 -8.63 6.26
N SER A 29 6.84 -8.82 7.57
CA SER A 29 6.51 -10.13 8.16
C SER A 29 5.03 -10.47 8.03
N GLU A 30 4.15 -9.46 8.15
CA GLU A 30 2.70 -9.59 7.98
C GLU A 30 2.13 -8.35 7.30
N VAL A 31 1.25 -8.58 6.34
CA VAL A 31 0.48 -7.53 5.66
C VAL A 31 -0.98 -7.68 6.04
N LEU A 32 -1.52 -6.67 6.71
CA LEU A 32 -2.90 -6.63 7.15
C LEU A 32 -3.69 -5.64 6.28
N ILE A 33 -4.88 -6.04 5.87
CA ILE A 33 -5.71 -5.25 4.96
C ILE A 33 -7.09 -5.09 5.58
N PRO A 34 -7.57 -3.86 5.82
CA PRO A 34 -8.94 -3.64 6.27
C PRO A 34 -9.96 -4.19 5.27
N ASP A 35 -11.08 -4.66 5.77
CA ASP A 35 -12.14 -5.30 4.98
C ASP A 35 -12.63 -4.42 3.81
N SER A 36 -12.81 -3.12 4.02
CA SER A 36 -13.20 -2.20 2.93
C SER A 36 -12.11 -2.04 1.87
N ALA A 37 -10.86 -1.99 2.26
CA ALA A 37 -9.73 -1.91 1.33
C ALA A 37 -9.58 -3.22 0.54
N TRP A 38 -9.78 -4.36 1.18
CA TRP A 38 -9.77 -5.65 0.50
C TRP A 38 -10.90 -5.76 -0.53
N LYS A 39 -12.13 -5.40 -0.15
CA LYS A 39 -13.29 -5.39 -1.06
C LYS A 39 -13.05 -4.50 -2.27
N GLU A 40 -12.46 -3.34 -2.09
CA GLU A 40 -12.08 -2.44 -3.18
C GLU A 40 -11.03 -3.08 -4.10
N ALA A 41 -9.98 -3.67 -3.52
CA ALA A 41 -8.90 -4.29 -4.29
C ALA A 41 -9.36 -5.47 -5.15
N VAL A 42 -10.28 -6.30 -4.64
CA VAL A 42 -10.79 -7.49 -5.34
C VAL A 42 -12.06 -7.24 -6.15
N ARG A 43 -12.54 -6.03 -6.20
CA ARG A 43 -13.79 -5.65 -6.90
C ARG A 43 -13.77 -5.97 -8.40
N LYS A 44 -12.59 -5.91 -9.01
CA LYS A 44 -12.37 -6.34 -10.40
C LYS A 44 -11.64 -7.67 -10.38
N PRO A 45 -12.30 -8.81 -10.68
CA PRO A 45 -11.71 -10.14 -10.51
C PRO A 45 -10.44 -10.38 -11.33
N ASP A 46 -10.18 -9.60 -12.37
CA ASP A 46 -9.11 -9.86 -13.33
C ASP A 46 -7.71 -9.36 -12.89
N THR A 47 -7.61 -8.54 -11.84
CA THR A 47 -6.34 -7.87 -11.51
C THR A 47 -5.67 -8.39 -10.26
N VAL A 48 -6.26 -8.19 -9.10
CA VAL A 48 -5.59 -8.48 -7.82
C VAL A 48 -5.82 -9.93 -7.39
N THR A 49 -7.06 -10.41 -7.44
CA THR A 49 -7.43 -11.75 -6.96
C THR A 49 -6.74 -12.83 -7.78
N ALA A 50 -6.79 -12.74 -9.12
CA ALA A 50 -6.15 -13.71 -10.00
C ALA A 50 -4.62 -13.74 -9.81
N LYS A 51 -3.99 -12.59 -9.61
CA LYS A 51 -2.53 -12.52 -9.39
C LYS A 51 -2.14 -12.96 -7.98
N LEU A 52 -2.94 -12.69 -6.96
CA LEU A 52 -2.74 -13.23 -5.61
C LEU A 52 -2.84 -14.76 -5.59
N GLU A 53 -3.74 -15.35 -6.37
CA GLU A 53 -3.86 -16.80 -6.52
C GLU A 53 -2.72 -17.42 -7.33
N GLN A 54 -2.20 -16.68 -8.32
CA GLN A 54 -1.11 -17.16 -9.21
C GLN A 54 0.29 -17.01 -8.60
N GLN A 55 0.51 -16.06 -7.71
CA GLN A 55 1.80 -15.88 -7.04
C GLN A 55 1.96 -16.89 -5.91
N LYS A 56 2.55 -18.03 -6.24
CA LYS A 56 3.03 -19.00 -5.25
C LYS A 56 4.08 -18.32 -4.36
N GLY A 57 3.74 -18.02 -3.11
CA GLY A 57 4.66 -17.41 -2.16
C GLY A 57 4.18 -16.11 -1.53
N PHE A 58 3.14 -15.47 -2.08
CA PHE A 58 2.46 -14.40 -1.35
C PHE A 58 1.68 -15.05 -0.20
N GLY A 59 2.20 -14.90 1.02
CA GLY A 59 1.44 -15.25 2.22
C GLY A 59 0.08 -14.57 2.14
N LYS A 60 -1.01 -15.30 2.37
CA LYS A 60 -2.36 -14.71 2.31
C LYS A 60 -2.39 -13.45 3.16
N PRO A 61 -2.79 -12.30 2.60
CA PRO A 61 -2.95 -11.10 3.39
C PRO A 61 -3.99 -11.36 4.49
N ILE A 62 -3.74 -10.82 5.66
CA ILE A 62 -4.67 -10.91 6.78
C ILE A 62 -5.73 -9.83 6.59
N VAL A 63 -6.92 -10.22 6.20
CA VAL A 63 -8.06 -9.30 6.10
C VAL A 63 -8.73 -9.19 7.47
N PHE A 64 -8.98 -7.97 7.92
CA PHE A 64 -9.56 -7.71 9.23
C PHE A 64 -10.64 -6.64 9.20
N ALA A 65 -11.58 -6.71 10.14
CA ALA A 65 -12.61 -5.71 10.33
C ALA A 65 -12.17 -4.68 11.37
N VAL A 66 -12.31 -3.40 11.05
CA VAL A 66 -12.07 -2.29 11.99
C VAL A 66 -13.26 -2.20 12.95
N ARG A 67 -13.01 -2.22 14.25
CA ARG A 67 -14.05 -2.26 15.29
C ARG A 67 -14.51 -0.87 15.71
N ASN A 68 -13.60 0.08 15.83
CA ASN A 68 -13.91 1.43 16.31
C ASN A 68 -14.62 2.26 15.22
N ARG A 69 -15.92 2.01 15.06
CA ARG A 69 -16.75 2.70 14.07
C ARG A 69 -16.97 4.18 14.39
N VAL A 70 -16.86 4.57 15.64
CA VAL A 70 -16.90 5.98 16.06
C VAL A 70 -15.71 6.74 15.53
N ALA A 71 -14.49 6.19 15.67
CA ALA A 71 -13.28 6.78 15.10
C ALA A 71 -13.35 6.83 13.56
N VAL A 72 -13.86 5.79 12.90
CA VAL A 72 -14.08 5.78 11.47
C VAL A 72 -15.00 6.92 11.06
N SER A 73 -16.13 7.08 11.72
CA SER A 73 -17.09 8.15 11.42
C SER A 73 -16.52 9.55 11.65
N ALA A 74 -15.67 9.71 12.66
CA ALA A 74 -15.02 10.98 12.96
C ALA A 74 -13.96 11.40 11.92
N LEU A 75 -13.31 10.43 11.28
CA LEU A 75 -12.27 10.68 10.28
C LEU A 75 -12.80 10.72 8.84
N ILE A 76 -13.97 10.14 8.59
CA ILE A 76 -14.57 10.16 7.27
C ILE A 76 -14.91 11.61 6.86
N GLY A 77 -14.67 11.95 5.62
CA GLY A 77 -14.90 13.30 5.09
C GLY A 77 -14.23 13.39 3.73
N ARG A 78 -13.03 13.94 3.68
CA ARG A 78 -12.22 13.96 2.45
C ARG A 78 -11.49 12.63 2.17
N LEU A 79 -11.43 11.73 3.16
CA LEU A 79 -10.85 10.41 3.05
C LEU A 79 -11.89 9.40 2.55
N HIS A 80 -11.45 8.45 1.73
CA HIS A 80 -12.24 7.28 1.38
C HIS A 80 -12.28 6.27 2.54
N MET A 81 -13.29 5.41 2.53
CA MET A 81 -13.50 4.43 3.61
C MET A 81 -12.25 3.54 3.83
N GLY A 82 -11.63 3.07 2.74
CA GLY A 82 -10.41 2.26 2.84
C GLY A 82 -9.27 2.97 3.54
N GLU A 83 -9.05 4.24 3.22
CA GLU A 83 -7.99 5.07 3.85
C GLU A 83 -8.28 5.30 5.34
N VAL A 84 -9.52 5.59 5.69
CA VAL A 84 -9.96 5.77 7.08
C VAL A 84 -9.73 4.48 7.87
N GLU A 85 -10.14 3.35 7.33
CA GLU A 85 -10.00 2.05 7.99
C GLU A 85 -8.52 1.62 8.14
N VAL A 86 -7.64 1.99 7.20
CA VAL A 86 -6.19 1.80 7.37
C VAL A 86 -5.69 2.56 8.59
N ILE A 87 -6.04 3.83 8.71
CA ILE A 87 -5.58 4.70 9.81
C ILE A 87 -6.14 4.21 11.16
N VAL A 88 -7.45 4.00 11.24
CA VAL A 88 -8.11 3.55 12.47
C VAL A 88 -7.68 2.14 12.84
N GLY A 89 -7.65 1.24 11.87
CA GLY A 89 -7.25 -0.15 12.09
C GLY A 89 -5.80 -0.29 12.54
N ALA A 90 -4.89 0.50 12.00
CA ALA A 90 -3.51 0.55 12.46
C ALA A 90 -3.42 0.95 13.94
N GLY A 91 -4.20 1.97 14.35
CA GLY A 91 -4.31 2.37 15.75
C GLY A 91 -4.87 1.29 16.65
N GLU A 92 -5.95 0.62 16.25
CA GLU A 92 -6.54 -0.49 17.01
C GLU A 92 -5.56 -1.66 17.22
N LEU A 93 -4.81 -1.99 16.19
CA LEU A 93 -3.90 -3.13 16.21
C LEU A 93 -2.52 -2.79 16.81
N GLY A 94 -2.28 -1.51 17.15
CA GLY A 94 -0.98 -1.05 17.61
C GLY A 94 0.13 -1.20 16.55
N ILE A 95 -0.23 -1.10 15.26
CA ILE A 95 0.71 -1.19 14.14
C ILE A 95 1.05 0.23 13.68
N PRO A 96 2.29 0.70 13.87
CA PRO A 96 2.64 2.07 13.53
C PRO A 96 2.84 2.31 12.03
N ASN A 97 2.99 1.25 11.24
CA ASN A 97 3.34 1.33 9.83
C ASN A 97 2.12 1.14 8.93
N VAL A 98 1.94 2.03 7.96
CA VAL A 98 0.84 1.96 6.99
C VAL A 98 1.33 2.23 5.57
N ILE A 99 0.63 1.65 4.58
CA ILE A 99 0.86 1.90 3.17
C ILE A 99 -0.34 2.66 2.59
N LEU A 100 -0.08 3.89 2.19
CA LEU A 100 -1.06 4.82 1.61
C LEU A 100 -0.44 5.59 0.45
N ASP A 101 -1.14 5.73 -0.66
CA ASP A 101 -0.68 6.50 -1.82
C ASP A 101 -1.27 7.91 -1.90
N ASP A 102 -2.51 8.09 -1.43
CA ASP A 102 -3.18 9.39 -1.47
C ASP A 102 -2.47 10.43 -0.59
N GLY A 103 -2.21 11.62 -1.14
CA GLY A 103 -1.43 12.65 -0.47
C GLY A 103 -2.10 13.20 0.79
N TYR A 104 -3.43 13.33 0.79
CA TYR A 104 -4.17 13.81 1.96
C TYR A 104 -4.23 12.74 3.06
N ALA A 105 -4.49 11.49 2.69
CA ALA A 105 -4.48 10.36 3.62
C ALA A 105 -3.09 10.19 4.27
N ARG A 106 -2.01 10.31 3.50
CA ARG A 106 -0.63 10.26 4.00
C ARG A 106 -0.36 11.35 5.03
N LYS A 107 -0.75 12.60 4.75
CA LYS A 107 -0.60 13.72 5.68
C LYS A 107 -1.38 13.47 6.97
N LYS A 108 -2.63 13.01 6.85
CA LYS A 108 -3.49 12.72 8.00
C LYS A 108 -2.91 11.60 8.87
N ALA A 109 -2.45 10.52 8.26
CA ALA A 109 -1.83 9.40 8.97
C ALA A 109 -0.57 9.83 9.73
N LYS A 110 0.31 10.60 9.09
CA LYS A 110 1.51 11.17 9.74
C LYS A 110 1.16 12.08 10.91
N HIS A 111 0.13 12.91 10.77
CA HIS A 111 -0.35 13.79 11.83
C HIS A 111 -0.85 13.02 13.06
N LEU A 112 -1.37 11.82 12.83
CA LEU A 112 -1.81 10.90 13.88
C LEU A 112 -0.70 9.98 14.41
N GLY A 113 0.56 10.24 14.03
CA GLY A 113 1.73 9.52 14.54
C GLY A 113 2.07 8.23 13.81
N LEU A 114 1.44 7.95 12.66
CA LEU A 114 1.75 6.77 11.88
C LEU A 114 2.94 6.99 10.95
N SER A 115 3.71 5.94 10.73
CA SER A 115 4.79 5.87 9.77
C SER A 115 4.24 5.45 8.41
N VAL A 116 4.34 6.33 7.41
CA VAL A 116 3.67 6.15 6.12
C VAL A 116 4.66 5.88 5.01
N THR A 117 4.44 4.82 4.26
CA THR A 117 5.06 4.59 2.95
C THR A 117 3.99 4.54 1.87
N GLY A 118 4.39 4.60 0.60
CA GLY A 118 3.53 4.43 -0.55
C GLY A 118 4.12 3.42 -1.52
N THR A 119 3.43 3.16 -2.63
CA THR A 119 3.88 2.24 -3.69
C THR A 119 5.29 2.56 -4.16
N LEU A 120 5.59 3.82 -4.43
CA LEU A 120 6.92 4.25 -4.84
C LEU A 120 7.98 3.99 -3.76
N GLY A 121 7.66 4.24 -2.49
CA GLY A 121 8.55 3.96 -1.37
C GLY A 121 8.87 2.47 -1.22
N LEU A 122 7.90 1.60 -1.53
CA LEU A 122 8.13 0.15 -1.55
C LEU A 122 9.08 -0.27 -2.66
N LEU A 123 8.95 0.30 -3.85
CA LEU A 123 9.87 0.02 -4.96
C LEU A 123 11.30 0.48 -4.64
N ILE A 124 11.45 1.66 -4.04
CA ILE A 124 12.76 2.17 -3.58
C ILE A 124 13.36 1.24 -2.50
N ALA A 125 12.56 0.83 -1.53
CA ALA A 125 13.01 -0.11 -0.51
C ALA A 125 13.39 -1.47 -1.10
N GLY A 126 12.61 -1.95 -2.07
CA GLY A 126 12.93 -3.16 -2.84
C GLY A 126 14.24 -3.04 -3.61
N ARG A 127 14.50 -1.89 -4.23
CA ARG A 127 15.78 -1.59 -4.89
C ARG A 127 16.95 -1.68 -3.90
N ASN A 128 16.83 -1.04 -2.75
CA ASN A 128 17.88 -1.02 -1.74
C ASN A 128 18.21 -2.41 -1.18
N ARG A 129 17.28 -3.34 -1.28
CA ARG A 129 17.47 -4.75 -0.89
C ARG A 129 17.83 -5.68 -2.05
N GLY A 130 18.01 -5.15 -3.26
CA GLY A 130 18.32 -5.96 -4.44
C GLY A 130 17.14 -6.75 -5.02
N LEU A 131 15.92 -6.44 -4.59
CA LEU A 131 14.68 -7.08 -5.07
C LEU A 131 14.15 -6.44 -6.36
N VAL A 132 14.53 -5.20 -6.60
CA VAL A 132 14.17 -4.43 -7.80
C VAL A 132 15.46 -4.08 -8.54
N ASN A 133 15.65 -4.62 -9.72
CA ASN A 133 16.87 -4.42 -10.51
C ASN A 133 16.87 -3.08 -11.26
N ASP A 134 15.75 -2.71 -11.87
CA ASP A 134 15.58 -1.49 -12.64
C ASP A 134 14.39 -0.68 -12.15
N LEU A 135 14.65 0.22 -11.22
CA LEU A 135 13.64 1.10 -10.63
C LEU A 135 13.02 2.05 -11.66
N ASN A 136 13.81 2.51 -12.64
CA ASN A 136 13.30 3.40 -13.70
C ASN A 136 12.26 2.70 -14.56
N SER A 137 12.50 1.46 -14.95
CA SER A 137 11.55 0.65 -15.70
C SER A 137 10.24 0.46 -14.94
N GLU A 138 10.31 0.14 -13.64
CA GLU A 138 9.13 -0.01 -12.77
C GLU A 138 8.32 1.30 -12.66
N ILE A 139 9.01 2.45 -12.57
CA ILE A 139 8.36 3.76 -12.53
C ILE A 139 7.66 4.09 -13.85
N ILE A 140 8.29 3.80 -14.98
CA ILE A 140 7.69 3.99 -16.30
C ILE A 140 6.42 3.14 -16.42
N GLU A 141 6.47 1.89 -15.99
CA GLU A 141 5.33 1.00 -16.01
C GLU A 141 4.19 1.50 -15.09
N LEU A 142 4.50 1.93 -13.88
CA LEU A 142 3.51 2.54 -12.97
C LEU A 142 2.83 3.76 -13.60
N ARG A 143 3.59 4.65 -14.24
CA ARG A 143 3.02 5.82 -14.91
C ARG A 143 2.11 5.42 -16.07
N SER A 144 2.48 4.40 -16.82
CA SER A 144 1.70 3.90 -17.96
C SER A 144 0.32 3.36 -17.56
N ILE A 145 0.17 2.89 -16.33
CA ILE A 145 -1.10 2.38 -15.80
C ILE A 145 -1.86 3.41 -14.95
N GLY A 146 -1.43 4.68 -14.97
CA GLY A 146 -2.14 5.79 -14.35
C GLY A 146 -1.68 6.18 -12.94
N PHE A 147 -0.58 5.64 -12.44
CA PHE A 147 0.00 6.09 -11.19
C PHE A 147 0.59 7.50 -11.33
N ARG A 148 0.19 8.40 -10.46
CA ARG A 148 0.64 9.79 -10.51
C ARG A 148 1.95 9.97 -9.75
N ILE A 149 3.00 10.32 -10.47
CA ILE A 149 4.32 10.66 -9.92
C ILE A 149 4.72 12.03 -10.46
N ASN A 150 5.14 12.92 -9.59
CA ASN A 150 5.66 14.22 -9.96
C ASN A 150 7.02 14.08 -10.67
N ASP A 151 7.26 14.83 -11.74
CA ASP A 151 8.52 14.76 -12.49
C ASP A 151 9.74 15.09 -11.62
N SER A 152 9.59 16.01 -10.68
CA SER A 152 10.64 16.33 -9.70
C SER A 152 11.03 15.10 -8.84
N VAL A 153 10.07 14.27 -8.48
CA VAL A 153 10.31 13.04 -7.72
C VAL A 153 11.02 12.01 -8.60
N VAL A 154 10.63 11.89 -9.87
CA VAL A 154 11.29 10.99 -10.83
C VAL A 154 12.75 11.37 -11.02
N GLU A 155 13.05 12.67 -11.16
CA GLU A 155 14.44 13.15 -11.31
C GLU A 155 15.27 12.86 -10.04
N GLN A 156 14.71 13.04 -8.86
CA GLN A 156 15.38 12.71 -7.60
C GLN A 156 15.72 11.22 -7.49
N ILE A 157 14.83 10.36 -7.97
CA ILE A 157 15.04 8.90 -7.95
C ILE A 157 16.11 8.46 -8.94
N LYS A 158 16.22 9.10 -10.10
CA LYS A 158 17.29 8.83 -11.08
C LYS A 158 18.69 9.09 -10.52
N CYS A 159 18.81 9.93 -9.50
CA CYS A 159 20.08 10.24 -8.85
C CYS A 159 20.46 9.24 -7.72
N ILE A 160 19.60 8.29 -7.42
CA ILE A 160 19.84 7.22 -6.43
C ILE A 160 20.37 5.96 -7.13
#